data_db70220a425e0c245d698a4f81f95866
#
_entry.id   db70220a425e0c245d698a4f81f95866
#
_cell.length_a   1.000
_cell.length_b   1.000
_cell.length_c   1.000
_cell.angle_alpha   90.00
_cell.angle_beta   90.00
_cell.angle_gamma   90.00
#
_symmetry.space_group_name_H-M   'P 1'
#
loop_
_entity.id
_entity.type
_entity.pdbx_description
1 polymer ?
#
loop_
_entity_poly.entity_id
_entity_poly.type
_entity_poly.pdbx_seq_one_letter_code
_entity_poly.pdbx_strand_id
1 'polypeptide(L)'
;MWHFHGKYRTFKRFFLKQVKCVYPFRLMRPDDANIVGNVHGGTILKMIEEAGCIIGTRHCNTQPGDRCVAALARVERTDFLYPMFIGEVAHVSAEITYASKHSVEVQVNVMSENILTGSKKLTNKAALWYVPFSIQNLEKIIKVPPIKYASAEEEAEGKRRYEAQKMERLETKERNGELSRPVPAPEPHTVGFSQSSLIHLVGPSDCTLLGFVHGGVTMKLMDEVAGIVAARHCKTNIVTASVDAINFHRKIKKGCVVTVSGQMTFTSNKSMEIEVFVDADPLIETEEGKYRAVTAFFTYISLDKEGKPLPVPPLKLEGEEEQKKFEEGKERYLQNKTKRLAGIERKQ
;
A
#
# COMPACT_ATOMS: atom_id res chain seq x y z
N MET A 1 -16.71 -48.71 12.69
CA MET A 1 -17.27 -49.16 11.40
C MET A 1 -18.65 -48.50 11.26
N TRP A 2 -18.68 -47.27 10.73
CA TRP A 2 -19.92 -46.57 10.41
C TRP A 2 -19.86 -46.13 8.95
N HIS A 3 -20.70 -46.82 8.16
CA HIS A 3 -20.95 -46.48 6.74
C HIS A 3 -21.83 -45.22 6.70
N PHE A 4 -21.33 -44.15 6.04
CA PHE A 4 -22.16 -43.08 5.52
C PHE A 4 -22.15 -43.15 3.98
N HIS A 5 -23.06 -43.93 3.45
CA HIS A 5 -23.55 -43.80 2.06
C HIS A 5 -24.79 -42.91 2.11
N GLY A 6 -24.77 -41.77 1.45
CA GLY A 6 -25.96 -40.92 1.42
C GLY A 6 -25.82 -39.67 0.56
N LYS A 7 -26.03 -39.84 -0.76
CA LYS A 7 -26.65 -38.85 -1.65
C LYS A 7 -25.98 -37.53 -1.93
N TYR A 8 -24.92 -37.55 -2.76
CA TYR A 8 -24.67 -36.44 -3.66
C TYR A 8 -25.69 -36.47 -4.80
N ARG A 9 -26.86 -35.90 -4.59
CA ARG A 9 -27.85 -35.62 -5.66
C ARG A 9 -28.12 -34.12 -5.70
N THR A 10 -27.80 -33.54 -6.85
CA THR A 10 -28.43 -32.33 -7.44
C THR A 10 -28.16 -30.99 -6.76
N PHE A 11 -26.92 -30.48 -6.89
CA PHE A 11 -26.69 -29.04 -6.86
C PHE A 11 -26.50 -28.45 -8.28
N LYS A 12 -27.25 -28.92 -9.26
CA LYS A 12 -27.13 -28.52 -10.68
C LYS A 12 -28.22 -27.57 -11.19
N ARG A 13 -28.92 -26.85 -10.30
CA ARG A 13 -30.05 -26.00 -10.77
C ARG A 13 -30.27 -24.69 -10.05
N PHE A 14 -29.18 -24.05 -9.52
CA PHE A 14 -29.27 -22.71 -8.89
C PHE A 14 -28.29 -21.68 -9.46
N PHE A 15 -27.75 -21.86 -10.64
CA PHE A 15 -26.80 -20.98 -11.28
C PHE A 15 -27.41 -20.12 -12.39
N LEU A 16 -28.45 -19.35 -12.10
CA LEU A 16 -29.01 -18.37 -13.04
C LEU A 16 -29.69 -17.18 -12.33
N LYS A 17 -29.28 -16.82 -11.15
CA LYS A 17 -29.51 -15.47 -10.58
C LYS A 17 -28.17 -14.74 -10.54
N GLN A 18 -28.20 -13.43 -10.87
CA GLN A 18 -27.06 -12.51 -10.77
C GLN A 18 -26.10 -12.93 -9.65
N VAL A 19 -24.83 -13.09 -9.98
CA VAL A 19 -23.81 -13.49 -9.00
C VAL A 19 -23.73 -12.35 -7.99
N LYS A 20 -24.48 -12.47 -6.90
CA LYS A 20 -24.38 -11.58 -5.74
C LYS A 20 -23.35 -12.19 -4.79
N CYS A 21 -22.31 -11.47 -4.50
CA CYS A 21 -21.38 -11.82 -3.46
C CYS A 21 -21.67 -10.95 -2.24
N VAL A 22 -22.08 -11.58 -1.14
CA VAL A 22 -22.17 -10.93 0.15
C VAL A 22 -20.84 -11.19 0.84
N TYR A 23 -20.09 -10.16 1.11
CA TYR A 23 -18.86 -10.26 1.91
C TYR A 23 -19.23 -10.51 3.38
N PRO A 24 -18.45 -11.35 4.10
CA PRO A 24 -18.63 -11.50 5.52
C PRO A 24 -18.45 -10.14 6.21
N PHE A 25 -19.24 -9.91 7.24
CA PHE A 25 -19.21 -8.69 8.06
C PHE A 25 -17.80 -8.42 8.56
N ARG A 26 -17.39 -7.15 8.50
CA ARG A 26 -16.14 -6.69 9.08
C ARG A 26 -16.44 -5.70 10.20
N LEU A 27 -16.02 -6.05 11.41
CA LEU A 27 -16.05 -5.12 12.53
C LEU A 27 -15.00 -4.03 12.32
N MET A 28 -15.43 -2.78 12.41
CA MET A 28 -14.54 -1.63 12.30
C MET A 28 -13.73 -1.46 13.58
N ARG A 29 -12.43 -1.50 13.46
CA ARG A 29 -11.46 -1.45 14.56
C ARG A 29 -10.85 -0.04 14.68
N PRO A 30 -10.18 0.27 15.80
CA PRO A 30 -9.48 1.53 15.97
C PRO A 30 -8.51 1.87 14.84
N ASP A 31 -7.82 0.87 14.24
CA ASP A 31 -6.89 1.07 13.13
C ASP A 31 -7.55 1.41 11.78
N ASP A 32 -8.85 1.17 11.68
CA ASP A 32 -9.64 1.51 10.50
C ASP A 32 -10.09 2.98 10.50
N ALA A 33 -9.87 3.70 11.60
CA ALA A 33 -10.46 5.01 11.85
C ALA A 33 -9.44 6.10 12.21
N ASN A 34 -9.84 7.34 12.02
CA ASN A 34 -9.09 8.51 12.46
C ASN A 34 -9.18 8.69 13.99
N ILE A 35 -8.47 9.71 14.50
CA ILE A 35 -8.39 10.00 15.94
C ILE A 35 -9.75 10.33 16.59
N VAL A 36 -10.75 10.73 15.80
CA VAL A 36 -12.11 11.08 16.24
C VAL A 36 -13.04 9.86 16.22
N GLY A 37 -12.59 8.73 15.68
CA GLY A 37 -13.36 7.48 15.61
C GLY A 37 -14.14 7.25 14.33
N ASN A 38 -14.04 8.14 13.34
CA ASN A 38 -14.62 7.94 12.01
C ASN A 38 -13.74 7.01 11.17
N VAL A 39 -14.32 5.98 10.59
CA VAL A 39 -13.62 5.07 9.68
C VAL A 39 -13.07 5.84 8.48
N HIS A 40 -11.80 5.62 8.15
CA HIS A 40 -11.17 6.25 7.00
C HIS A 40 -11.86 5.87 5.69
N GLY A 41 -12.12 6.85 4.83
CA GLY A 41 -12.68 6.60 3.50
C GLY A 41 -11.85 5.59 2.69
N GLY A 42 -10.52 5.61 2.82
CA GLY A 42 -9.63 4.65 2.19
C GLY A 42 -9.87 3.20 2.65
N THR A 43 -10.20 2.97 3.92
CA THR A 43 -10.58 1.64 4.43
C THR A 43 -11.84 1.13 3.75
N ILE A 44 -12.84 2.00 3.57
CA ILE A 44 -14.10 1.65 2.89
C ILE A 44 -13.83 1.39 1.40
N LEU A 45 -13.05 2.24 0.72
CA LEU A 45 -12.69 2.05 -0.69
C LEU A 45 -11.92 0.74 -0.93
N LYS A 46 -11.05 0.35 -0.01
CA LYS A 46 -10.35 -0.94 -0.06
C LYS A 46 -11.32 -2.11 -0.01
N MET A 47 -12.30 -2.09 0.90
CA MET A 47 -13.32 -3.14 0.99
C MET A 47 -14.20 -3.20 -0.27
N ILE A 48 -14.53 -2.04 -0.85
CA ILE A 48 -15.28 -1.93 -2.11
C ILE A 48 -14.51 -2.59 -3.25
N GLU A 49 -13.22 -2.29 -3.37
CA GLU A 49 -12.36 -2.85 -4.41
C GLU A 49 -12.18 -4.35 -4.25
N GLU A 50 -11.89 -4.84 -3.05
CA GLU A 50 -11.75 -6.26 -2.75
C GLU A 50 -13.01 -7.05 -3.13
N ALA A 51 -14.21 -6.53 -2.80
CA ALA A 51 -15.48 -7.15 -3.16
C ALA A 51 -15.68 -7.20 -4.68
N GLY A 52 -15.39 -6.10 -5.37
CA GLY A 52 -15.51 -6.00 -6.81
C GLY A 52 -14.53 -6.92 -7.55
N CYS A 53 -13.28 -6.96 -7.12
CA CYS A 53 -12.23 -7.83 -7.66
C CYS A 53 -12.62 -9.31 -7.55
N ILE A 54 -13.13 -9.74 -6.39
CA ILE A 54 -13.51 -11.13 -6.16
C ILE A 54 -14.67 -11.54 -7.06
N ILE A 55 -15.75 -10.75 -7.12
CA ILE A 55 -16.91 -11.11 -7.96
C ILE A 55 -16.55 -11.07 -9.44
N GLY A 56 -15.79 -10.05 -9.88
CA GLY A 56 -15.31 -9.93 -11.26
C GLY A 56 -14.42 -11.12 -11.65
N THR A 57 -13.48 -11.49 -10.80
CA THR A 57 -12.58 -12.65 -11.02
C THR A 57 -13.38 -13.95 -11.08
N ARG A 58 -14.31 -14.17 -10.15
CA ARG A 58 -15.17 -15.37 -10.16
C ARG A 58 -15.98 -15.47 -11.43
N HIS A 59 -16.60 -14.37 -11.89
CA HIS A 59 -17.38 -14.35 -13.12
C HIS A 59 -16.53 -14.67 -14.34
N CYS A 60 -15.36 -14.05 -14.47
CA CYS A 60 -14.48 -14.26 -15.61
C CYS A 60 -13.91 -15.69 -15.69
N ASN A 61 -13.92 -16.43 -14.58
CA ASN A 61 -13.48 -17.83 -14.50
C ASN A 61 -14.64 -18.86 -14.50
N THR A 62 -15.87 -18.46 -14.82
CA THR A 62 -17.03 -19.39 -14.86
C THR A 62 -16.99 -20.37 -16.01
N GLN A 63 -16.27 -20.04 -17.09
CA GLN A 63 -16.11 -20.90 -18.26
C GLN A 63 -14.73 -21.60 -18.26
N PRO A 64 -14.61 -22.79 -18.85
CA PRO A 64 -13.33 -23.43 -19.07
C PRO A 64 -12.42 -22.55 -19.95
N GLY A 65 -11.12 -22.52 -19.63
CA GLY A 65 -10.12 -21.75 -20.39
C GLY A 65 -8.98 -21.23 -19.50
N ASP A 66 -8.25 -20.26 -20.02
CA ASP A 66 -7.18 -19.59 -19.27
C ASP A 66 -7.74 -18.94 -18.01
N ARG A 67 -7.12 -19.24 -16.89
CA ARG A 67 -7.45 -18.59 -15.63
C ARG A 67 -6.99 -17.14 -15.63
N CYS A 68 -7.79 -16.27 -15.03
CA CYS A 68 -7.55 -14.83 -15.00
C CYS A 68 -7.84 -14.22 -13.63
N VAL A 69 -7.30 -13.03 -13.43
CA VAL A 69 -7.64 -12.14 -12.32
C VAL A 69 -8.21 -10.86 -12.92
N ALA A 70 -9.31 -10.39 -12.38
CA ALA A 70 -9.94 -9.14 -12.78
C ALA A 70 -9.21 -7.97 -12.10
N ALA A 71 -8.46 -7.19 -12.88
CA ALA A 71 -7.75 -6.01 -12.40
C ALA A 71 -8.65 -4.77 -12.49
N LEU A 72 -8.60 -3.93 -11.46
CA LEU A 72 -9.32 -2.67 -11.43
C LEU A 72 -8.82 -1.73 -12.53
N ALA A 73 -9.74 -1.27 -13.38
CA ALA A 73 -9.42 -0.35 -14.47
C ALA A 73 -9.96 1.07 -14.24
N ARG A 74 -11.07 1.19 -13.51
CA ARG A 74 -11.70 2.47 -13.19
C ARG A 74 -12.66 2.32 -12.00
N VAL A 75 -12.72 3.37 -11.20
CA VAL A 75 -13.76 3.58 -10.17
C VAL A 75 -14.55 4.82 -10.59
N GLU A 76 -15.87 4.69 -10.66
CA GLU A 76 -16.73 5.83 -10.88
C GLU A 76 -16.85 6.67 -9.61
N ARG A 77 -17.40 7.88 -9.73
CA ARG A 77 -17.62 8.75 -8.55
C ARG A 77 -18.34 7.94 -7.45
N THR A 78 -17.75 7.96 -6.27
CA THR A 78 -18.27 7.26 -5.08
C THR A 78 -18.61 8.30 -4.02
N ASP A 79 -19.89 8.36 -3.64
CA ASP A 79 -20.35 9.27 -2.59
C ASP A 79 -20.38 8.56 -1.25
N PHE A 80 -19.96 9.26 -0.19
CA PHE A 80 -20.03 8.84 1.20
C PHE A 80 -21.30 9.46 1.80
N LEU A 81 -22.35 8.68 1.93
CA LEU A 81 -23.67 9.14 2.32
C LEU A 81 -23.79 9.36 3.84
N TYR A 82 -23.14 8.46 4.60
CA TYR A 82 -23.10 8.51 6.06
C TYR A 82 -21.74 8.08 6.58
N PRO A 83 -21.25 8.67 7.69
CA PRO A 83 -20.04 8.20 8.35
C PRO A 83 -20.25 6.81 8.94
N MET A 84 -19.17 6.03 9.01
CA MET A 84 -19.08 4.77 9.72
C MET A 84 -18.13 4.92 10.90
N PHE A 85 -18.42 4.26 12.03
CA PHE A 85 -17.68 4.43 13.27
C PHE A 85 -17.01 3.14 13.72
N ILE A 86 -16.04 3.27 14.62
CA ILE A 86 -15.44 2.15 15.34
C ILE A 86 -16.53 1.39 16.08
N GLY A 87 -16.48 0.04 16.03
CA GLY A 87 -17.47 -0.84 16.66
C GLY A 87 -18.71 -1.11 15.81
N GLU A 88 -18.91 -0.42 14.68
CA GLU A 88 -19.93 -0.78 13.69
C GLU A 88 -19.45 -1.92 12.78
N VAL A 89 -20.40 -2.64 12.18
CA VAL A 89 -20.12 -3.73 11.26
C VAL A 89 -20.39 -3.29 9.82
N ALA A 90 -19.37 -3.38 8.98
CA ALA A 90 -19.53 -3.16 7.55
C ALA A 90 -20.07 -4.42 6.87
N HIS A 91 -21.14 -4.27 6.13
CA HIS A 91 -21.68 -5.27 5.21
C HIS A 91 -21.42 -4.80 3.78
N VAL A 92 -20.64 -5.55 3.04
CA VAL A 92 -20.32 -5.23 1.65
C VAL A 92 -21.01 -6.22 0.73
N SER A 93 -21.79 -5.73 -0.21
CA SER A 93 -22.44 -6.53 -1.26
C SER A 93 -21.99 -6.04 -2.63
N ALA A 94 -21.66 -6.96 -3.51
CA ALA A 94 -21.25 -6.68 -4.86
C ALA A 94 -22.08 -7.48 -5.87
N GLU A 95 -22.42 -6.85 -7.00
CA GLU A 95 -23.14 -7.49 -8.11
C GLU A 95 -22.60 -6.99 -9.46
N ILE A 96 -22.59 -7.87 -10.45
CA ILE A 96 -22.19 -7.49 -11.81
C ILE A 96 -23.40 -6.87 -12.50
N THR A 97 -23.24 -5.65 -12.99
CA THR A 97 -24.30 -4.87 -13.64
C THR A 97 -24.15 -4.80 -15.14
N TYR A 98 -22.93 -4.99 -15.67
CA TYR A 98 -22.69 -5.03 -17.10
C TYR A 98 -21.44 -5.84 -17.45
N ALA A 99 -21.45 -6.52 -18.61
CA ALA A 99 -20.32 -7.23 -19.17
C ALA A 99 -20.12 -6.83 -20.64
N SER A 100 -18.98 -6.23 -20.96
CA SER A 100 -18.50 -6.05 -22.32
C SER A 100 -17.62 -7.23 -22.75
N LYS A 101 -17.10 -7.20 -23.97
CA LYS A 101 -16.17 -8.24 -24.46
C LYS A 101 -14.92 -8.39 -23.60
N HIS A 102 -14.42 -7.29 -22.99
CA HIS A 102 -13.12 -7.24 -22.31
C HIS A 102 -13.15 -6.54 -20.95
N SER A 103 -14.33 -6.18 -20.45
CA SER A 103 -14.47 -5.56 -19.14
C SER A 103 -15.80 -5.92 -18.49
N VAL A 104 -15.83 -5.86 -17.18
CA VAL A 104 -17.02 -6.09 -16.37
C VAL A 104 -17.24 -4.91 -15.43
N GLU A 105 -18.50 -4.44 -15.37
CA GLU A 105 -18.95 -3.46 -14.41
C GLU A 105 -19.47 -4.17 -13.16
N VAL A 106 -19.01 -3.74 -11.99
CA VAL A 106 -19.47 -4.25 -10.71
C VAL A 106 -20.00 -3.09 -9.88
N GLN A 107 -21.22 -3.21 -9.42
CA GLN A 107 -21.78 -2.32 -8.42
C GLN A 107 -21.56 -2.90 -7.03
N VAL A 108 -21.05 -2.06 -6.12
CA VAL A 108 -20.79 -2.42 -4.73
C VAL A 108 -21.56 -1.49 -3.81
N ASN A 109 -22.27 -2.07 -2.85
CA ASN A 109 -22.97 -1.34 -1.80
C ASN A 109 -22.34 -1.69 -0.45
N VAL A 110 -22.09 -0.68 0.38
CA VAL A 110 -21.59 -0.82 1.74
C VAL A 110 -22.64 -0.32 2.71
N MET A 111 -23.00 -1.16 3.66
CA MET A 111 -23.91 -0.80 4.74
C MET A 111 -23.17 -0.87 6.08
N SER A 112 -23.40 0.12 6.94
CA SER A 112 -22.99 0.06 8.34
C SER A 112 -24.13 -0.48 9.19
N GLU A 113 -23.82 -1.37 10.11
CA GLU A 113 -24.74 -1.88 11.13
C GLU A 113 -24.22 -1.50 12.51
N ASN A 114 -25.07 -0.84 13.29
CA ASN A 114 -24.83 -0.67 14.71
C ASN A 114 -25.25 -1.95 15.43
N ILE A 115 -24.27 -2.66 16.03
CA ILE A 115 -24.50 -3.99 16.65
C ILE A 115 -25.39 -3.93 17.90
N LEU A 116 -25.48 -2.78 18.56
CA LEU A 116 -26.29 -2.63 19.78
C LEU A 116 -27.77 -2.43 19.45
N THR A 117 -28.07 -1.76 18.34
CA THR A 117 -29.45 -1.43 17.95
C THR A 117 -29.94 -2.27 16.77
N GLY A 118 -29.06 -2.97 16.07
CA GLY A 118 -29.36 -3.68 14.81
C GLY A 118 -29.69 -2.76 13.62
N SER A 119 -29.58 -1.43 13.80
CA SER A 119 -29.90 -0.48 12.74
C SER A 119 -28.87 -0.54 11.62
N LYS A 120 -29.34 -0.54 10.36
CA LYS A 120 -28.48 -0.57 9.16
C LYS A 120 -28.64 0.69 8.34
N LYS A 121 -27.52 1.22 7.84
CA LYS A 121 -27.51 2.41 6.95
C LYS A 121 -26.66 2.12 5.73
N LEU A 122 -27.14 2.51 4.55
CA LEU A 122 -26.33 2.50 3.33
C LEU A 122 -25.32 3.65 3.41
N THR A 123 -24.04 3.33 3.57
CA THR A 123 -22.98 4.34 3.70
C THR A 123 -22.33 4.68 2.36
N ASN A 124 -22.22 3.70 1.45
CA ASN A 124 -21.59 3.92 0.16
C ASN A 124 -22.25 3.07 -0.94
N LYS A 125 -22.24 3.66 -2.14
CA LYS A 125 -22.57 2.98 -3.38
C LYS A 125 -21.50 3.33 -4.42
N ALA A 126 -20.85 2.33 -4.99
CA ALA A 126 -19.78 2.49 -5.96
C ALA A 126 -19.99 1.61 -7.18
N ALA A 127 -19.58 2.11 -8.36
CA ALA A 127 -19.49 1.32 -9.59
C ALA A 127 -18.00 1.25 -10.02
N LEU A 128 -17.53 0.05 -10.31
CA LEU A 128 -16.15 -0.22 -10.66
C LEU A 128 -16.06 -1.02 -11.96
N TRP A 129 -15.04 -0.73 -12.75
CA TRP A 129 -14.77 -1.44 -14.00
C TRP A 129 -13.52 -2.28 -13.86
N TYR A 130 -13.61 -3.55 -14.22
CA TYR A 130 -12.51 -4.50 -14.15
C TYR A 130 -12.19 -5.07 -15.52
N VAL A 131 -10.91 -5.35 -15.76
CA VAL A 131 -10.41 -6.03 -16.96
C VAL A 131 -9.71 -7.32 -16.53
N PRO A 132 -10.11 -8.48 -17.05
CA PRO A 132 -9.51 -9.76 -16.69
C PRO A 132 -8.21 -10.00 -17.47
N PHE A 133 -7.10 -10.20 -16.74
CA PHE A 133 -5.80 -10.57 -17.30
C PHE A 133 -5.47 -12.03 -17.01
N SER A 134 -4.87 -12.71 -17.97
CA SER A 134 -4.40 -14.08 -17.82
C SER A 134 -3.34 -14.18 -16.74
N ILE A 135 -3.42 -15.22 -15.88
CA ILE A 135 -2.37 -15.50 -14.87
C ILE A 135 -1.06 -15.94 -15.54
N GLN A 136 -1.14 -16.58 -16.72
CA GLN A 136 0.03 -17.07 -17.44
C GLN A 136 0.72 -15.99 -18.27
N ASN A 137 -0.06 -14.99 -18.76
CA ASN A 137 0.44 -13.89 -19.57
C ASN A 137 -0.28 -12.60 -19.17
N LEU A 138 0.40 -11.76 -18.39
CA LEU A 138 -0.16 -10.51 -17.84
C LEU A 138 -0.52 -9.46 -18.89
N GLU A 139 -0.07 -9.60 -20.13
CA GLU A 139 -0.45 -8.71 -21.25
C GLU A 139 -1.72 -9.20 -21.95
N LYS A 140 -2.11 -10.47 -21.74
CA LYS A 140 -3.27 -11.06 -22.40
C LYS A 140 -4.55 -10.79 -21.65
N ILE A 141 -5.45 -10.00 -22.25
CA ILE A 141 -6.82 -9.78 -21.75
C ILE A 141 -7.71 -10.97 -22.15
N ILE A 142 -8.43 -11.50 -21.16
CA ILE A 142 -9.35 -12.62 -21.35
C ILE A 142 -10.73 -12.08 -21.75
N LYS A 143 -11.43 -12.81 -22.61
CA LYS A 143 -12.81 -12.49 -22.97
C LYS A 143 -13.73 -12.71 -21.78
N VAL A 144 -14.54 -11.71 -21.46
CA VAL A 144 -15.52 -11.78 -20.37
C VAL A 144 -16.72 -12.65 -20.79
N PRO A 145 -17.15 -13.61 -19.98
CA PRO A 145 -18.39 -14.33 -20.19
C PRO A 145 -19.61 -13.38 -20.16
N PRO A 146 -20.62 -13.59 -20.99
CA PRO A 146 -21.83 -12.76 -20.96
C PRO A 146 -22.60 -12.97 -19.66
N ILE A 147 -23.34 -11.93 -19.24
CA ILE A 147 -24.31 -12.01 -18.15
C ILE A 147 -25.74 -12.09 -18.71
N LYS A 148 -26.67 -12.56 -17.90
CA LYS A 148 -28.09 -12.49 -18.21
C LYS A 148 -28.69 -11.27 -17.53
N TYR A 149 -29.29 -10.39 -18.30
CA TYR A 149 -30.03 -9.24 -17.81
C TYR A 149 -31.47 -9.62 -17.46
N ALA A 150 -32.05 -8.94 -16.48
CA ALA A 150 -33.47 -9.16 -16.15
C ALA A 150 -34.38 -8.49 -17.18
N SER A 151 -33.91 -7.41 -17.82
CA SER A 151 -34.66 -6.73 -18.89
C SER A 151 -33.69 -6.14 -19.94
N ALA A 152 -34.24 -5.80 -21.12
CA ALA A 152 -33.49 -5.11 -22.18
C ALA A 152 -33.06 -3.70 -21.76
N GLU A 153 -33.80 -3.06 -20.86
CA GLU A 153 -33.50 -1.74 -20.32
C GLU A 153 -32.23 -1.79 -19.45
N GLU A 154 -32.05 -2.84 -18.63
CA GLU A 154 -30.83 -3.03 -17.83
C GLU A 154 -29.59 -3.18 -18.72
N GLU A 155 -29.70 -3.94 -19.81
CA GLU A 155 -28.63 -4.11 -20.79
C GLU A 155 -28.29 -2.77 -21.48
N ALA A 156 -29.32 -2.06 -21.94
CA ALA A 156 -29.17 -0.79 -22.62
C ALA A 156 -28.53 0.28 -21.69
N GLU A 157 -28.94 0.32 -20.42
CA GLU A 157 -28.40 1.20 -19.40
C GLU A 157 -26.93 0.87 -19.11
N GLY A 158 -26.58 -0.40 -18.95
CA GLY A 158 -25.21 -0.86 -18.77
C GLY A 158 -24.31 -0.50 -19.96
N LYS A 159 -24.82 -0.66 -21.19
CA LYS A 159 -24.12 -0.26 -22.41
C LYS A 159 -23.89 1.24 -22.46
N ARG A 160 -24.86 2.07 -22.09
CA ARG A 160 -24.72 3.53 -22.04
C ARG A 160 -23.62 3.95 -21.05
N ARG A 161 -23.58 3.36 -19.84
CA ARG A 161 -22.52 3.60 -18.87
C ARG A 161 -21.14 3.19 -19.38
N TYR A 162 -21.08 2.03 -20.08
CA TYR A 162 -19.83 1.56 -20.70
C TYR A 162 -19.31 2.52 -21.76
N GLU A 163 -20.16 3.05 -22.61
CA GLU A 163 -19.78 4.01 -23.66
C GLU A 163 -19.33 5.34 -23.05
N ALA A 164 -20.06 5.84 -22.06
CA ALA A 164 -19.72 7.08 -21.36
C ALA A 164 -18.33 7.00 -20.69
N GLN A 165 -18.06 5.95 -19.90
CA GLN A 165 -16.76 5.79 -19.24
C GLN A 165 -15.61 5.64 -20.25
N LYS A 166 -15.87 5.03 -21.41
CA LYS A 166 -14.87 4.87 -22.45
C LYS A 166 -14.47 6.22 -23.06
N MET A 167 -15.44 7.10 -23.31
CA MET A 167 -15.19 8.45 -23.80
C MET A 167 -14.39 9.27 -22.80
N GLU A 168 -14.80 9.30 -21.54
CA GLU A 168 -14.08 10.03 -20.47
C GLU A 168 -12.63 9.54 -20.28
N ARG A 169 -12.39 8.22 -20.42
CA ARG A 169 -11.03 7.67 -20.34
C ARG A 169 -10.15 8.13 -21.49
N LEU A 170 -10.69 8.26 -22.69
CA LEU A 170 -9.94 8.77 -23.86
C LEU A 170 -9.56 10.23 -23.62
N GLU A 171 -10.52 11.08 -23.25
CA GLU A 171 -10.29 12.50 -22.94
C GLU A 171 -9.26 12.68 -21.82
N THR A 172 -9.35 11.88 -20.75
CA THR A 172 -8.39 11.94 -19.65
C THR A 172 -6.99 11.51 -20.08
N LYS A 173 -6.89 10.51 -20.97
CA LYS A 173 -5.60 10.05 -21.47
C LYS A 173 -4.92 11.09 -22.34
N GLU A 174 -5.66 11.78 -23.20
CA GLU A 174 -5.16 12.89 -24.01
C GLU A 174 -4.65 14.01 -23.12
N ARG A 175 -5.45 14.45 -22.16
CA ARG A 175 -5.07 15.51 -21.20
C ARG A 175 -3.85 15.14 -20.34
N ASN A 176 -3.73 13.90 -19.87
CA ASN A 176 -2.59 13.45 -19.06
C ASN A 176 -1.32 13.26 -19.92
N GLY A 177 -1.44 12.99 -21.22
CA GLY A 177 -0.31 12.93 -22.14
C GLY A 177 0.44 14.27 -22.24
N GLU A 178 -0.26 15.40 -22.07
CA GLU A 178 0.34 16.74 -22.04
C GLU A 178 1.01 17.06 -20.69
N LEU A 179 0.58 16.42 -19.58
CA LEU A 179 1.10 16.68 -18.23
C LEU A 179 2.35 15.87 -17.87
N SER A 180 2.64 14.78 -18.59
CA SER A 180 3.78 13.91 -18.29
C SER A 180 5.05 14.37 -19.01
N ARG A 181 5.57 15.57 -18.68
CA ARG A 181 6.96 15.90 -19.02
C ARG A 181 7.88 15.09 -18.11
N PRO A 182 8.80 14.29 -18.65
CA PRO A 182 9.77 13.56 -17.82
C PRO A 182 10.58 14.57 -17.02
N VAL A 183 10.51 14.50 -15.70
CA VAL A 183 11.47 15.22 -14.84
C VAL A 183 12.83 14.57 -15.10
N PRO A 184 13.87 15.35 -15.43
CA PRO A 184 15.21 14.78 -15.61
C PRO A 184 15.59 13.98 -14.37
N ALA A 185 15.99 12.73 -14.56
CA ALA A 185 16.47 11.91 -13.45
C ALA A 185 17.75 12.56 -12.87
N PRO A 186 17.88 12.66 -11.54
CA PRO A 186 19.12 13.12 -10.94
C PRO A 186 20.31 12.27 -11.40
N GLU A 187 21.52 12.85 -11.35
CA GLU A 187 22.74 12.13 -11.74
C GLU A 187 22.90 10.88 -10.85
N PRO A 188 23.16 9.69 -11.43
CA PRO A 188 23.33 8.45 -10.68
C PRO A 188 24.44 8.54 -9.64
N HIS A 189 24.16 7.94 -8.47
CA HIS A 189 25.06 7.85 -7.31
C HIS A 189 25.35 9.18 -6.58
N THR A 190 24.62 10.26 -6.88
CA THR A 190 24.59 11.46 -6.00
C THR A 190 23.72 11.23 -4.79
N VAL A 191 23.86 12.07 -3.76
CA VAL A 191 22.99 12.03 -2.57
C VAL A 191 21.54 12.25 -2.99
N GLY A 192 21.27 13.26 -3.81
CA GLY A 192 19.95 13.60 -4.32
C GLY A 192 19.28 12.47 -5.13
N PHE A 193 20.07 11.64 -5.83
CA PHE A 193 19.55 10.50 -6.60
C PHE A 193 18.88 9.44 -5.72
N SER A 194 19.47 9.15 -4.56
CA SER A 194 18.99 8.09 -3.65
C SER A 194 18.11 8.60 -2.52
N GLN A 195 18.18 9.88 -2.19
CA GLN A 195 17.37 10.50 -1.12
C GLN A 195 15.88 10.12 -1.24
N SER A 196 15.30 9.75 -0.12
CA SER A 196 13.91 9.25 -0.09
C SER A 196 13.22 9.65 1.19
N SER A 197 11.90 9.78 1.11
CA SER A 197 11.06 10.08 2.27
C SER A 197 9.80 9.22 2.26
N LEU A 198 9.30 8.91 3.46
CA LEU A 198 8.04 8.23 3.71
C LEU A 198 7.22 9.10 4.65
N ILE A 199 5.93 9.22 4.39
CA ILE A 199 4.98 9.92 5.25
C ILE A 199 4.03 8.89 5.86
N HIS A 200 3.87 8.94 7.19
CA HIS A 200 3.02 8.03 7.94
C HIS A 200 2.11 8.81 8.89
N LEU A 201 0.81 8.52 8.85
CA LEU A 201 -0.16 9.04 9.82
C LEU A 201 -0.21 8.08 11.01
N VAL A 202 0.16 8.59 12.19
CA VAL A 202 0.20 7.80 13.43
C VAL A 202 -1.19 7.38 13.89
N GLY A 203 -1.45 6.08 13.79
CA GLY A 203 -2.69 5.45 14.22
C GLY A 203 -2.65 4.90 15.65
N PRO A 204 -3.79 4.41 16.17
CA PRO A 204 -3.87 3.80 17.50
C PRO A 204 -2.94 2.59 17.69
N SER A 205 -2.79 1.72 16.68
CA SER A 205 -1.93 0.53 16.75
C SER A 205 -0.43 0.84 16.80
N ASP A 206 -0.04 2.05 16.38
CA ASP A 206 1.34 2.50 16.46
C ASP A 206 1.73 2.92 17.87
N CYS A 207 0.74 3.10 18.78
CA CYS A 207 0.91 3.78 20.03
C CYS A 207 0.85 2.84 21.24
N THR A 208 1.58 3.24 22.29
CA THR A 208 1.44 2.70 23.64
C THR A 208 0.09 3.09 24.25
N LEU A 209 -0.25 2.50 25.38
CA LEU A 209 -1.45 2.86 26.16
C LEU A 209 -1.49 4.35 26.56
N LEU A 210 -0.33 5.00 26.62
CA LEU A 210 -0.20 6.43 26.93
C LEU A 210 -0.37 7.34 25.71
N GLY A 211 -0.69 6.78 24.51
CA GLY A 211 -0.91 7.55 23.28
C GLY A 211 0.34 8.07 22.58
N PHE A 212 1.53 7.55 22.92
CA PHE A 212 2.78 7.85 22.25
C PHE A 212 3.22 6.66 21.38
N VAL A 213 3.83 6.97 20.23
CA VAL A 213 4.34 5.96 19.29
C VAL A 213 5.35 5.04 19.96
N HIS A 214 5.19 3.73 19.73
CA HIS A 214 6.20 2.75 20.12
C HIS A 214 7.51 2.99 19.37
N GLY A 215 8.64 2.97 20.08
CA GLY A 215 9.97 3.12 19.47
C GLY A 215 10.22 2.10 18.35
N GLY A 216 9.70 0.88 18.47
CA GLY A 216 9.78 -0.16 17.43
C GLY A 216 9.10 0.22 16.13
N VAL A 217 7.96 0.91 16.18
CA VAL A 217 7.28 1.42 14.98
C VAL A 217 8.15 2.46 14.29
N THR A 218 8.69 3.42 15.07
CA THR A 218 9.59 4.44 14.53
C THR A 218 10.84 3.81 13.90
N MET A 219 11.48 2.85 14.58
CA MET A 219 12.66 2.15 14.07
C MET A 219 12.38 1.39 12.78
N LYS A 220 11.21 0.74 12.67
CA LYS A 220 10.77 0.06 11.44
C LYS A 220 10.66 1.02 10.27
N LEU A 221 9.97 2.15 10.45
CA LEU A 221 9.83 3.18 9.40
C LEU A 221 11.18 3.77 8.98
N MET A 222 12.10 3.93 9.91
CA MET A 222 13.47 4.39 9.64
C MET A 222 14.26 3.38 8.81
N ASP A 223 14.18 2.09 9.14
CA ASP A 223 14.84 1.01 8.40
C ASP A 223 14.25 0.89 6.97
N GLU A 224 12.94 1.01 6.81
CA GLU A 224 12.28 1.01 5.49
C GLU A 224 12.82 2.14 4.59
N VAL A 225 12.92 3.35 5.10
CA VAL A 225 13.46 4.50 4.34
C VAL A 225 14.93 4.32 4.02
N ALA A 226 15.74 3.90 4.99
CA ALA A 226 17.15 3.64 4.77
C ALA A 226 17.36 2.53 3.73
N GLY A 227 16.55 1.48 3.76
CA GLY A 227 16.53 0.42 2.76
C GLY A 227 16.21 0.94 1.35
N ILE A 228 15.22 1.83 1.21
CA ILE A 228 14.89 2.47 -0.07
C ILE A 228 16.07 3.28 -0.62
N VAL A 229 16.74 4.08 0.23
CA VAL A 229 17.93 4.85 -0.15
C VAL A 229 19.05 3.92 -0.63
N ALA A 230 19.36 2.88 0.13
CA ALA A 230 20.37 1.88 -0.22
C ALA A 230 20.06 1.17 -1.55
N ALA A 231 18.82 0.73 -1.73
CA ALA A 231 18.35 0.04 -2.94
C ALA A 231 18.40 0.94 -4.18
N ARG A 232 18.04 2.22 -4.05
CA ARG A 232 18.13 3.20 -5.13
C ARG A 232 19.58 3.44 -5.56
N HIS A 233 20.51 3.49 -4.61
CA HIS A 233 21.92 3.71 -4.88
C HIS A 233 22.57 2.51 -5.57
N CYS A 234 22.36 1.30 -5.05
CA CYS A 234 23.03 0.09 -5.52
C CYS A 234 22.30 -0.63 -6.65
N LYS A 235 20.96 -0.49 -6.78
CA LYS A 235 20.12 -1.25 -7.72
C LYS A 235 20.23 -2.80 -7.56
N THR A 236 20.53 -3.26 -6.35
CA THR A 236 20.74 -4.67 -6.00
C THR A 236 19.89 -5.05 -4.77
N ASN A 237 19.96 -6.32 -4.35
CA ASN A 237 19.45 -6.72 -3.05
C ASN A 237 20.31 -6.10 -1.93
N ILE A 238 19.66 -5.57 -0.91
CA ILE A 238 20.32 -4.88 0.23
C ILE A 238 19.84 -5.47 1.54
N VAL A 239 20.73 -5.45 2.55
CA VAL A 239 20.39 -5.88 3.91
C VAL A 239 20.96 -4.91 4.94
N THR A 240 20.21 -4.71 6.02
CA THR A 240 20.66 -3.93 7.18
C THR A 240 21.80 -4.68 7.87
N ALA A 241 22.96 -4.05 7.97
CA ALA A 241 24.14 -4.62 8.63
C ALA A 241 24.28 -4.17 10.09
N SER A 242 23.97 -2.91 10.37
CA SER A 242 23.93 -2.36 11.73
C SER A 242 23.15 -1.06 11.78
N VAL A 243 22.72 -0.73 12.97
CA VAL A 243 22.14 0.57 13.31
C VAL A 243 22.96 1.12 14.47
N ASP A 244 23.36 2.38 14.39
CA ASP A 244 24.05 3.05 15.47
C ASP A 244 23.06 3.43 16.59
N ALA A 245 23.56 3.99 17.70
CA ALA A 245 22.70 4.41 18.80
C ALA A 245 21.61 5.38 18.32
N ILE A 246 20.35 5.05 18.59
CA ILE A 246 19.20 5.86 18.21
C ILE A 246 18.81 6.75 19.37
N ASN A 247 18.80 8.06 19.13
CA ASN A 247 18.38 9.03 20.13
C ASN A 247 16.95 9.52 19.84
N PHE A 248 16.05 9.23 20.77
CA PHE A 248 14.70 9.73 20.76
C PHE A 248 14.65 11.07 21.51
N HIS A 249 14.63 12.17 20.77
CA HIS A 249 14.69 13.53 21.33
C HIS A 249 13.36 13.98 21.89
N ARG A 250 12.26 13.62 21.19
CA ARG A 250 10.89 14.00 21.56
C ARG A 250 9.93 12.84 21.29
N LYS A 251 8.88 12.74 22.15
CA LYS A 251 7.80 11.76 21.99
C LYS A 251 6.90 12.16 20.82
N ILE A 252 6.47 11.17 20.03
CA ILE A 252 5.51 11.35 18.94
C ILE A 252 4.13 10.93 19.43
N LYS A 253 3.15 11.82 19.35
CA LYS A 253 1.78 11.57 19.80
C LYS A 253 0.94 10.90 18.71
N LYS A 254 -0.11 10.20 19.12
CA LYS A 254 -1.15 9.70 18.22
C LYS A 254 -1.76 10.86 17.41
N GLY A 255 -2.00 10.65 16.11
CA GLY A 255 -2.56 11.64 15.20
C GLY A 255 -1.54 12.60 14.59
N CYS A 256 -0.25 12.51 14.97
CA CYS A 256 0.80 13.23 14.24
C CYS A 256 1.00 12.66 12.83
N VAL A 257 1.38 13.51 11.89
CA VAL A 257 2.01 13.08 10.63
C VAL A 257 3.50 13.00 10.84
N VAL A 258 4.06 11.82 10.60
CA VAL A 258 5.51 11.56 10.69
C VAL A 258 6.09 11.56 9.29
N THR A 259 7.09 12.41 9.04
CA THR A 259 7.91 12.38 7.84
C THR A 259 9.24 11.75 8.19
N VAL A 260 9.53 10.58 7.62
CA VAL A 260 10.82 9.91 7.75
C VAL A 260 11.61 10.15 6.48
N SER A 261 12.79 10.78 6.60
CA SER A 261 13.64 11.12 5.46
C SER A 261 15.01 10.48 5.62
N GLY A 262 15.56 9.91 4.55
CA GLY A 262 16.85 9.28 4.53
C GLY A 262 17.73 9.81 3.41
N GLN A 263 19.01 9.97 3.69
CA GLN A 263 20.05 10.38 2.75
C GLN A 263 21.33 9.59 2.94
N MET A 264 22.03 9.30 1.84
CA MET A 264 23.33 8.66 1.88
C MET A 264 24.37 9.63 2.46
N THR A 265 25.16 9.19 3.43
CA THR A 265 26.22 9.99 4.02
C THR A 265 27.61 9.46 3.68
N PHE A 266 27.78 8.13 3.59
CA PHE A 266 29.07 7.54 3.31
C PHE A 266 28.94 6.20 2.56
N THR A 267 29.90 5.93 1.68
CA THR A 267 30.09 4.62 1.05
C THR A 267 31.52 4.12 1.23
N SER A 268 31.66 2.86 1.62
CA SER A 268 32.89 2.08 1.51
C SER A 268 32.78 1.09 0.37
N ASN A 269 33.84 0.33 0.09
CA ASN A 269 33.77 -0.72 -0.94
C ASN A 269 32.69 -1.79 -0.68
N LYS A 270 32.24 -2.00 0.58
CA LYS A 270 31.35 -3.11 0.94
C LYS A 270 30.11 -2.66 1.72
N SER A 271 30.04 -1.43 2.14
CA SER A 271 28.94 -0.93 2.97
C SER A 271 28.64 0.54 2.67
N MET A 272 27.43 0.96 3.00
CA MET A 272 26.95 2.32 2.89
C MET A 272 26.29 2.75 4.18
N GLU A 273 26.48 4.00 4.55
CA GLU A 273 25.82 4.62 5.69
C GLU A 273 24.74 5.58 5.23
N ILE A 274 23.58 5.49 5.87
CA ILE A 274 22.42 6.33 5.61
C ILE A 274 22.01 7.03 6.90
N GLU A 275 21.96 8.35 6.85
CA GLU A 275 21.38 9.17 7.91
C GLU A 275 19.87 9.25 7.73
N VAL A 276 19.10 8.97 8.80
CA VAL A 276 17.65 8.99 8.79
C VAL A 276 17.12 9.95 9.83
N PHE A 277 16.20 10.78 9.41
CA PHE A 277 15.51 11.77 10.22
C PHE A 277 14.04 11.43 10.36
N VAL A 278 13.49 11.66 11.54
CA VAL A 278 12.07 11.54 11.82
C VAL A 278 11.55 12.87 12.34
N ASP A 279 10.74 13.50 11.52
CA ASP A 279 10.05 14.75 11.85
C ASP A 279 8.58 14.46 12.11
N ALA A 280 8.05 14.96 13.21
CA ALA A 280 6.66 14.83 13.59
C ALA A 280 5.93 16.18 13.48
N ASP A 281 4.73 16.14 12.93
CA ASP A 281 3.85 17.29 12.72
C ASP A 281 2.48 17.02 13.37
N PRO A 282 2.14 17.71 14.47
CA PRO A 282 0.82 17.61 15.07
C PRO A 282 -0.22 18.32 14.19
N LEU A 283 -1.12 17.55 13.55
CA LEU A 283 -2.11 18.11 12.61
C LEU A 283 -3.15 19.05 13.26
N ILE A 284 -3.46 18.82 14.52
CA ILE A 284 -4.57 19.49 15.23
C ILE A 284 -4.08 20.43 16.33
N GLU A 285 -2.98 20.11 16.98
CA GLU A 285 -2.37 20.93 18.02
C GLU A 285 -1.48 21.99 17.36
N THR A 286 -1.95 23.23 17.27
CA THR A 286 -1.31 24.31 16.51
C THR A 286 -0.15 25.00 17.23
N GLU A 287 0.03 24.78 18.54
CA GLU A 287 1.02 25.53 19.33
C GLU A 287 2.46 25.01 19.17
N GLU A 288 2.67 23.72 18.86
CA GLU A 288 3.99 23.11 18.88
C GLU A 288 4.70 23.02 17.51
N GLY A 289 4.02 23.20 16.39
CA GLY A 289 4.59 23.11 15.05
C GLY A 289 5.35 21.78 14.77
N LYS A 290 5.94 21.66 13.59
CA LYS A 290 6.77 20.51 13.19
C LYS A 290 8.08 20.45 13.97
N TYR A 291 8.47 19.26 14.45
CA TYR A 291 9.71 19.06 15.22
C TYR A 291 10.44 17.79 14.85
N ARG A 292 11.78 17.79 15.01
CA ARG A 292 12.64 16.62 14.89
C ARG A 292 12.48 15.72 16.12
N ALA A 293 11.97 14.50 15.90
CA ALA A 293 11.73 13.53 16.97
C ALA A 293 12.90 12.55 17.15
N VAL A 294 13.48 12.06 16.04
CA VAL A 294 14.54 11.05 16.07
C VAL A 294 15.55 11.29 14.95
N THR A 295 16.80 10.93 15.21
CA THR A 295 17.87 10.84 14.21
C THR A 295 18.67 9.57 14.45
N ALA A 296 19.05 8.85 13.38
CA ALA A 296 19.91 7.68 13.48
C ALA A 296 20.70 7.44 12.18
N PHE A 297 21.76 6.63 12.30
CA PHE A 297 22.57 6.16 11.18
C PHE A 297 22.39 4.65 11.00
N PHE A 298 22.11 4.25 9.78
CA PHE A 298 21.93 2.86 9.37
C PHE A 298 23.05 2.46 8.43
N THR A 299 23.61 1.27 8.63
CA THR A 299 24.60 0.70 7.72
C THR A 299 23.98 -0.45 6.93
N TYR A 300 24.10 -0.38 5.61
CA TYR A 300 23.64 -1.43 4.68
C TYR A 300 24.80 -2.04 3.92
N ILE A 301 24.58 -3.27 3.45
CA ILE A 301 25.44 -3.98 2.50
C ILE A 301 24.63 -4.40 1.29
N SER A 302 25.32 -4.44 0.13
CA SER A 302 24.78 -4.91 -1.13
C SER A 302 25.09 -6.39 -1.33
N LEU A 303 24.10 -7.17 -1.78
CA LEU A 303 24.23 -8.61 -1.98
C LEU A 303 23.83 -9.01 -3.41
N ASP A 304 24.47 -10.05 -3.94
CA ASP A 304 24.02 -10.76 -5.14
C ASP A 304 22.83 -11.70 -4.86
N LYS A 305 22.39 -12.42 -5.87
CA LYS A 305 21.28 -13.37 -5.78
C LYS A 305 21.59 -14.58 -4.89
N GLU A 306 22.86 -14.90 -4.72
CA GLU A 306 23.41 -15.97 -3.89
C GLU A 306 23.69 -15.50 -2.45
N GLY A 307 23.43 -14.23 -2.12
CA GLY A 307 23.65 -13.65 -0.80
C GLY A 307 25.09 -13.26 -0.50
N LYS A 308 25.96 -13.16 -1.51
CA LYS A 308 27.35 -12.72 -1.35
C LYS A 308 27.47 -11.19 -1.46
N PRO A 309 28.31 -10.55 -0.65
CA PRO A 309 28.52 -9.11 -0.71
C PRO A 309 29.03 -8.62 -2.06
N LEU A 310 28.35 -7.62 -2.62
CA LEU A 310 28.75 -6.91 -3.82
C LEU A 310 29.48 -5.60 -3.47
N PRO A 311 30.36 -5.10 -4.36
CA PRO A 311 30.92 -3.77 -4.23
C PRO A 311 29.83 -2.70 -4.25
N VAL A 312 29.94 -1.70 -3.39
CA VAL A 312 29.05 -0.54 -3.36
C VAL A 312 29.58 0.52 -4.32
N PRO A 313 28.75 1.08 -5.22
CA PRO A 313 29.17 2.21 -6.04
C PRO A 313 29.59 3.41 -5.18
N PRO A 314 30.68 4.13 -5.57
CA PRO A 314 31.14 5.29 -4.80
C PRO A 314 30.06 6.40 -4.85
N LEU A 315 29.89 7.10 -3.70
CA LEU A 315 28.99 8.25 -3.61
C LEU A 315 29.64 9.45 -4.30
N LYS A 316 28.89 10.12 -5.16
CA LYS A 316 29.27 11.41 -5.76
C LYS A 316 28.74 12.52 -4.88
N LEU A 317 29.62 13.44 -4.50
CA LEU A 317 29.35 14.53 -3.57
C LEU A 317 29.18 15.84 -4.31
N GLU A 318 28.16 16.61 -3.95
CA GLU A 318 27.83 17.91 -4.50
C GLU A 318 27.86 18.95 -3.37
N GLY A 319 28.98 19.65 -3.26
CA GLY A 319 29.16 20.74 -2.29
C GLY A 319 29.76 20.36 -0.96
N GLU A 320 30.04 21.40 -0.16
CA GLU A 320 30.82 21.30 1.10
C GLU A 320 30.03 20.55 2.21
N GLU A 321 28.74 20.70 2.25
CA GLU A 321 27.91 20.03 3.29
C GLU A 321 27.93 18.51 3.13
N GLU A 322 27.78 18.01 1.89
CA GLU A 322 27.86 16.58 1.61
C GLU A 322 29.25 16.02 1.86
N GLN A 323 30.31 16.78 1.51
CA GLN A 323 31.68 16.41 1.79
C GLN A 323 31.93 16.30 3.31
N LYS A 324 31.43 17.24 4.09
CA LYS A 324 31.54 17.20 5.57
C LYS A 324 30.84 15.96 6.13
N LYS A 325 29.60 15.69 5.71
CA LYS A 325 28.85 14.48 6.13
C LYS A 325 29.56 13.19 5.74
N PHE A 326 30.20 13.18 4.58
CA PHE A 326 30.98 12.03 4.12
C PHE A 326 32.19 11.75 5.01
N GLU A 327 32.96 12.77 5.35
CA GLU A 327 34.11 12.61 6.26
C GLU A 327 33.68 12.18 7.68
N GLU A 328 32.60 12.77 8.21
CA GLU A 328 32.02 12.34 9.49
C GLU A 328 31.55 10.87 9.44
N GLY A 329 30.92 10.44 8.32
CA GLY A 329 30.50 9.04 8.10
C GLY A 329 31.69 8.09 8.01
N LYS A 330 32.78 8.51 7.37
CA LYS A 330 34.04 7.78 7.30
C LYS A 330 34.68 7.59 8.69
N GLU A 331 34.66 8.60 9.52
CA GLU A 331 35.13 8.50 10.90
C GLU A 331 34.32 7.50 11.71
N ARG A 332 32.97 7.56 11.65
CA ARG A 332 32.07 6.56 12.27
C ARG A 332 32.36 5.15 11.78
N TYR A 333 32.53 4.97 10.47
CA TYR A 333 32.90 3.67 9.88
C TYR A 333 34.19 3.11 10.46
N LEU A 334 35.27 3.94 10.57
CA LEU A 334 36.55 3.51 11.11
C LEU A 334 36.47 3.15 12.59
N GLN A 335 35.76 3.95 13.40
CA GLN A 335 35.50 3.66 14.81
C GLN A 335 34.74 2.36 15.00
N ASN A 336 33.67 2.13 14.23
CA ASN A 336 32.86 0.91 14.29
C ASN A 336 33.66 -0.32 13.83
N LYS A 337 34.53 -0.18 12.85
CA LYS A 337 35.44 -1.25 12.40
C LYS A 337 36.42 -1.65 13.51
N THR A 338 37.03 -0.68 14.20
CA THR A 338 37.92 -0.91 15.34
C THR A 338 37.21 -1.62 16.49
N LYS A 339 35.98 -1.17 16.84
CA LYS A 339 35.18 -1.81 17.90
C LYS A 339 34.83 -3.29 17.57
N ARG A 340 34.55 -3.58 16.31
CA ARG A 340 34.26 -4.97 15.85
C ARG A 340 35.50 -5.87 15.98
N LEU A 341 36.69 -5.39 15.58
CA LEU A 341 37.95 -6.15 15.70
C LEU A 341 38.28 -6.43 17.16
N ALA A 342 38.20 -5.44 18.01
CA ALA A 342 38.45 -5.60 19.47
C ALA A 342 37.38 -6.52 20.14
N GLY A 343 36.15 -6.59 19.62
CA GLY A 343 35.12 -7.49 20.11
C GLY A 343 35.34 -8.96 19.68
N ILE A 344 36.02 -9.21 18.57
CA ILE A 344 36.40 -10.55 18.09
C ILE A 344 37.58 -11.07 18.93
N GLU A 345 38.60 -10.24 19.20
CA GLU A 345 39.77 -10.61 20.01
C GLU A 345 39.38 -11.00 21.45
N ARG A 346 38.31 -10.45 22.01
CA ARG A 346 37.79 -10.80 23.35
C ARG A 346 36.99 -12.09 23.41
N LYS A 347 36.62 -12.67 22.25
CA LYS A 347 35.82 -13.91 22.16
C LYS A 347 36.68 -15.13 21.78
N GLN A 348 37.93 -14.95 21.44
CA GLN A 348 38.97 -15.96 21.30
C GLN A 348 39.74 -16.11 22.62
#